data_804086aadfa2179f9aaee159aff16d44
#
_entry.id   804086aadfa2179f9aaee159aff16d44
#
_cell.length_a   1.000
_cell.length_b   1.000
_cell.length_c   1.000
_cell.angle_alpha   90.00
_cell.angle_beta   90.00
_cell.angle_gamma   90.00
#
_symmetry.space_group_name_H-M   'P 1'
#
loop_
_entity.id
_entity.type
_entity.pdbx_description
1 polymer ?
#
loop_
_entity_poly.entity_id
_entity_poly.type
_entity_poly.pdbx_seq_one_letter_code
_entity_poly.pdbx_strand_id
1 'polypeptide(L)'
;MQKYLQYGALRRNDLLHFDAWASTFGETVTAIELSPEGTGYRAKTRFAKFYNLPELMAMFKETADIQTADMLKLPVPEAHYHSVVLKPSETQKEMVASLSERAERVRNKMVDSSVDNMLLITNDGRKLALDQRLMNDMLPDSEASKVGACAENVFDIWQRTADQKSTQMVFCDLSTPHGDGKFNVYDDLRNKLIAKGVPAEEIAYIHTANSEAQKKELFGKVRSGQVRVLIGSTQKMGAGTNVQTKLAALHHLDCPWRPSDLQQREGRIIRQGNENKEVDIYTYVTENTFDSYLYQLVESKQKFIGQIMTSKSPVRSAEDIDETALSYAEIKALCAGNPHIKEKMDLDIDVSRLKLLKANHLSQRYALEDQILKEFPQKIKSLEQRIEGYRADIDQRKRNTEPNEDGFSPMIMPGGTVREKKAAGDAILGLCKSMTSPDPIPIGQYRGFDMELSFDTFSREYKITLIHQLRHTVTLGTDIFGNIQRLDNTLGAFEERMAACTEQLENTRVQLENAKAEVQKPFSQEEELKTKSA
;
A
#
# COMPACT_ATOMS: atom_id res chain seq x y z
N MET A 1 1.95 -5.36 -2.45
CA MET A 1 1.66 -4.39 -3.50
C MET A 1 2.46 -4.67 -4.77
N GLN A 2 3.78 -4.80 -4.74
CA GLN A 2 4.64 -5.08 -5.91
C GLN A 2 4.10 -6.18 -6.85
N LYS A 3 3.62 -7.30 -6.30
CA LYS A 3 3.07 -8.43 -7.09
C LYS A 3 1.86 -8.10 -7.97
N TYR A 4 1.21 -6.97 -7.70
CA TYR A 4 0.03 -6.51 -8.46
C TYR A 4 0.39 -5.42 -9.48
N LEU A 5 1.67 -5.02 -9.58
CA LEU A 5 2.14 -4.05 -10.55
C LEU A 5 2.50 -4.75 -11.86
N GLN A 6 2.39 -4.01 -12.96
CA GLN A 6 2.77 -4.53 -14.28
C GLN A 6 4.26 -4.86 -14.33
N TYR A 7 4.59 -6.07 -14.82
CA TYR A 7 5.97 -6.50 -14.99
C TYR A 7 6.78 -5.53 -15.87
N GLY A 8 6.16 -5.05 -16.97
CA GLY A 8 6.79 -4.07 -17.86
C GLY A 8 7.09 -2.73 -17.19
N ALA A 9 6.17 -2.24 -16.34
CA ALA A 9 6.38 -1.02 -15.56
C ALA A 9 7.49 -1.19 -14.52
N LEU A 10 7.51 -2.32 -13.82
CA LEU A 10 8.58 -2.64 -12.87
C LEU A 10 9.95 -2.73 -13.56
N ARG A 11 10.00 -3.36 -14.74
CA ARG A 11 11.25 -3.49 -15.53
C ARG A 11 11.76 -2.15 -16.03
N ARG A 12 10.89 -1.27 -16.55
CA ARG A 12 11.29 0.06 -17.03
C ARG A 12 11.88 0.96 -15.95
N ASN A 13 11.50 0.71 -14.68
CA ASN A 13 11.94 1.49 -13.53
C ASN A 13 12.99 0.76 -12.68
N ASP A 14 13.54 -0.37 -13.13
CA ASP A 14 14.49 -1.22 -12.40
C ASP A 14 14.01 -1.71 -11.02
N LEU A 15 12.69 -1.92 -10.89
CA LEU A 15 11.99 -2.30 -9.66
C LEU A 15 11.55 -3.77 -9.61
N LEU A 16 12.11 -4.63 -10.46
CA LEU A 16 11.74 -6.05 -10.52
C LEU A 16 12.12 -6.80 -9.24
N HIS A 17 13.29 -6.47 -8.69
CA HIS A 17 13.72 -7.05 -7.42
C HIS A 17 12.99 -6.39 -6.26
N PHE A 18 12.53 -7.22 -5.31
CA PHE A 18 11.78 -6.72 -4.16
C PHE A 18 12.57 -5.67 -3.37
N ASP A 19 13.86 -5.88 -3.17
CA ASP A 19 14.71 -4.96 -2.41
C ASP A 19 14.84 -3.59 -3.09
N ALA A 20 14.94 -3.55 -4.43
CA ALA A 20 14.95 -2.30 -5.19
C ALA A 20 13.61 -1.57 -5.09
N TRP A 21 12.50 -2.29 -5.24
CA TRP A 21 11.16 -1.74 -5.04
C TRP A 21 10.98 -1.25 -3.60
N ALA A 22 11.42 -2.06 -2.64
CA ALA A 22 11.31 -1.78 -1.22
C ALA A 22 12.07 -0.52 -0.81
N SER A 23 13.30 -0.35 -1.29
CA SER A 23 14.13 0.85 -1.01
C SER A 23 13.59 2.11 -1.70
N THR A 24 12.86 1.97 -2.81
CA THR A 24 12.28 3.10 -3.53
C THR A 24 10.99 3.59 -2.90
N PHE A 25 10.15 2.68 -2.40
CA PHE A 25 8.82 3.01 -1.93
C PHE A 25 8.62 2.83 -0.43
N GLY A 26 9.62 2.39 0.30
CA GLY A 26 9.45 2.16 1.72
C GLY A 26 10.70 2.30 2.55
N GLU A 27 10.50 2.55 3.83
CA GLU A 27 11.53 2.50 4.85
C GLU A 27 11.25 1.32 5.76
N THR A 28 12.30 0.54 5.99
CA THR A 28 12.24 -0.54 6.97
C THR A 28 12.70 -0.01 8.32
N VAL A 29 11.85 -0.18 9.33
CA VAL A 29 12.20 0.10 10.72
C VAL A 29 12.43 -1.22 11.44
N THR A 30 13.59 -1.34 12.06
CA THR A 30 13.88 -2.49 12.93
C THR A 30 13.39 -2.15 14.34
N ALA A 31 12.25 -2.73 14.72
CA ALA A 31 11.73 -2.66 16.07
C ALA A 31 12.10 -3.93 16.85
N ILE A 32 12.35 -3.77 18.14
CA ILE A 32 12.52 -4.90 19.04
C ILE A 32 11.12 -5.36 19.47
N GLU A 33 10.69 -6.50 18.96
CA GLU A 33 9.39 -7.10 19.27
C GLU A 33 9.53 -8.31 20.15
N LEU A 34 8.50 -8.59 20.94
CA LEU A 34 8.41 -9.85 21.65
C LEU A 34 8.33 -11.01 20.64
N SER A 35 9.07 -12.09 20.88
CA SER A 35 8.95 -13.28 20.06
C SER A 35 7.54 -13.88 20.19
N PRO A 36 6.99 -14.52 19.15
CA PRO A 36 5.67 -15.16 19.22
C PRO A 36 5.55 -16.21 20.32
N GLU A 37 6.69 -16.79 20.70
CA GLU A 37 6.81 -17.79 21.76
C GLU A 37 6.79 -17.17 23.17
N GLY A 38 6.80 -15.82 23.29
CA GLY A 38 6.78 -15.12 24.57
C GLY A 38 8.09 -15.18 25.37
N THR A 39 9.14 -15.79 24.84
CA THR A 39 10.37 -16.12 25.58
C THR A 39 11.55 -15.18 25.33
N GLY A 40 11.36 -14.07 24.61
CA GLY A 40 12.44 -13.11 24.38
C GLY A 40 12.08 -12.01 23.38
N TYR A 41 12.98 -11.05 23.25
CA TYR A 41 12.87 -9.98 22.25
C TYR A 41 13.64 -10.37 21.00
N ARG A 42 13.01 -10.20 19.84
CA ARG A 42 13.67 -10.30 18.55
C ARG A 42 13.63 -8.94 17.83
N ALA A 43 14.71 -8.62 17.17
CA ALA A 43 14.69 -7.52 16.22
C ALA A 43 13.89 -7.96 14.98
N LYS A 44 12.78 -7.29 14.71
CA LYS A 44 11.98 -7.51 13.51
C LYS A 44 12.00 -6.26 12.66
N THR A 45 12.51 -6.41 11.45
CA THR A 45 12.50 -5.36 10.46
C THR A 45 11.17 -5.40 9.73
N ARG A 46 10.43 -4.29 9.80
CA ARG A 46 9.14 -4.12 9.11
C ARG A 46 9.20 -2.97 8.15
N PHE A 47 8.41 -3.04 7.12
CA PHE A 47 8.00 -1.88 6.34
C PHE A 47 7.13 -0.99 7.23
N ALA A 48 7.66 0.17 7.62
CA ALA A 48 6.96 1.08 8.53
C ALA A 48 6.50 2.37 7.86
N LYS A 49 7.11 2.75 6.74
CA LYS A 49 6.76 3.97 6.03
C LYS A 49 6.75 3.73 4.53
N PHE A 50 5.82 4.38 3.85
CA PHE A 50 5.77 4.42 2.39
C PHE A 50 6.21 5.80 1.90
N TYR A 51 7.05 5.82 0.88
CA TYR A 51 7.52 7.01 0.18
C TYR A 51 7.13 6.97 -1.29
N ASN A 52 7.25 8.09 -1.98
CA ASN A 52 6.97 8.19 -3.40
C ASN A 52 5.59 7.61 -3.76
N LEU A 53 4.61 7.89 -2.89
CA LEU A 53 3.24 7.36 -3.05
C LEU A 53 2.58 7.75 -4.38
N PRO A 54 2.74 8.99 -4.91
CA PRO A 54 2.15 9.34 -6.20
C PRO A 54 2.65 8.46 -7.33
N GLU A 55 3.95 8.16 -7.36
CA GLU A 55 4.60 7.30 -8.35
C GLU A 55 4.14 5.85 -8.20
N LEU A 56 4.09 5.35 -6.97
CA LEU A 56 3.58 4.01 -6.66
C LEU A 56 2.12 3.86 -7.08
N MET A 57 1.29 4.86 -6.81
CA MET A 57 -0.12 4.86 -7.18
C MET A 57 -0.34 5.01 -8.68
N ALA A 58 0.51 5.77 -9.38
CA ALA A 58 0.48 5.84 -10.84
C ALA A 58 0.74 4.46 -11.45
N MET A 59 1.78 3.76 -10.99
CA MET A 59 2.07 2.38 -11.42
C MET A 59 0.96 1.40 -11.05
N PHE A 60 0.32 1.57 -9.89
CA PHE A 60 -0.79 0.72 -9.46
C PHE A 60 -2.04 0.92 -10.32
N LYS A 61 -2.34 2.16 -10.72
CA LYS A 61 -3.47 2.49 -11.61
C LYS A 61 -3.31 1.94 -13.02
N GLU A 62 -2.10 1.61 -13.48
CA GLU A 62 -1.91 0.90 -14.75
C GLU A 62 -2.52 -0.52 -14.73
N THR A 63 -2.68 -1.12 -13.55
CA THR A 63 -3.16 -2.50 -13.37
C THR A 63 -4.45 -2.63 -12.59
N ALA A 64 -4.89 -1.57 -11.89
CA ALA A 64 -6.04 -1.58 -11.01
C ALA A 64 -7.02 -0.47 -11.37
N ASP A 65 -8.27 -0.84 -11.60
CA ASP A 65 -9.39 0.10 -11.64
C ASP A 65 -9.92 0.30 -10.22
N ILE A 66 -9.81 1.53 -9.69
CA ILE A 66 -10.22 1.87 -8.34
C ILE A 66 -11.56 2.57 -8.41
N GLN A 67 -12.61 1.88 -7.96
CA GLN A 67 -13.97 2.39 -7.89
C GLN A 67 -14.39 2.51 -6.42
N THR A 68 -14.71 3.72 -5.98
CA THR A 68 -15.32 3.95 -4.67
C THR A 68 -16.83 3.82 -4.73
N ALA A 69 -17.48 3.56 -3.59
CA ALA A 69 -18.96 3.46 -3.53
C ALA A 69 -19.66 4.69 -4.12
N ASP A 70 -19.11 5.88 -3.87
CA ASP A 70 -19.64 7.15 -4.40
C ASP A 70 -19.58 7.25 -5.93
N MET A 71 -18.57 6.64 -6.55
CA MET A 71 -18.42 6.60 -8.01
C MET A 71 -19.41 5.65 -8.65
N LEU A 72 -19.73 4.54 -7.99
CA LEU A 72 -20.56 3.47 -8.54
C LEU A 72 -22.05 3.77 -8.51
N LYS A 73 -22.52 4.69 -7.64
CA LYS A 73 -23.96 5.06 -7.48
C LYS A 73 -24.87 3.83 -7.40
N LEU A 74 -24.48 2.83 -6.64
CA LEU A 74 -25.22 1.59 -6.50
C LEU A 74 -26.57 1.84 -5.79
N PRO A 75 -27.64 1.12 -6.15
CA PRO A 75 -28.93 1.18 -5.47
C PRO A 75 -28.81 0.45 -4.12
N VAL A 76 -28.29 1.13 -3.11
CA VAL A 76 -28.14 0.65 -1.74
C VAL A 76 -28.95 1.53 -0.79
N PRO A 77 -29.35 1.05 0.40
CA PRO A 77 -30.06 1.87 1.37
C PRO A 77 -29.20 3.05 1.85
N GLU A 78 -29.87 4.12 2.24
CA GLU A 78 -29.25 5.23 2.97
C GLU A 78 -28.97 4.78 4.41
N ALA A 79 -27.75 5.03 4.89
CA ALA A 79 -27.30 4.62 6.21
C ALA A 79 -27.30 5.77 7.20
N HIS A 80 -28.00 5.60 8.32
CA HIS A 80 -27.99 6.52 9.47
C HIS A 80 -27.07 5.99 10.56
N TYR A 81 -26.04 6.76 10.89
CA TYR A 81 -25.03 6.38 11.88
C TYR A 81 -25.35 6.96 13.25
N HIS A 82 -25.44 6.07 14.25
CA HIS A 82 -25.76 6.40 15.63
C HIS A 82 -24.59 6.05 16.56
N SER A 83 -23.99 7.04 17.18
CA SER A 83 -22.96 6.85 18.20
C SER A 83 -23.60 6.85 19.58
N VAL A 84 -23.65 5.68 20.23
CA VAL A 84 -24.17 5.50 21.58
C VAL A 84 -23.00 5.58 22.56
N VAL A 85 -22.88 6.73 23.21
CA VAL A 85 -21.78 7.01 24.13
C VAL A 85 -22.24 6.76 25.56
N LEU A 86 -21.52 5.90 26.28
CA LEU A 86 -21.86 5.45 27.62
C LEU A 86 -20.79 5.86 28.63
N LYS A 87 -21.20 6.15 29.85
CA LYS A 87 -20.28 6.45 30.94
C LYS A 87 -19.73 5.17 31.56
N PRO A 88 -18.42 5.07 31.85
CA PRO A 88 -17.88 3.93 32.55
C PRO A 88 -18.41 3.83 33.98
N SER A 89 -18.57 2.63 34.51
CA SER A 89 -18.83 2.39 35.93
C SER A 89 -17.61 2.79 36.77
N GLU A 90 -17.79 2.99 38.08
CA GLU A 90 -16.66 3.27 38.98
C GLU A 90 -15.64 2.11 38.95
N THR A 91 -16.10 0.86 38.93
CA THR A 91 -15.25 -0.30 38.79
C THR A 91 -14.45 -0.28 37.49
N GLN A 92 -15.07 0.09 36.37
CA GLN A 92 -14.35 0.23 35.10
C GLN A 92 -13.27 1.30 35.16
N LYS A 93 -13.55 2.46 35.79
CA LYS A 93 -12.56 3.54 35.97
C LYS A 93 -11.35 3.07 36.80
N GLU A 94 -11.58 2.40 37.92
CA GLU A 94 -10.52 1.83 38.75
C GLU A 94 -9.68 0.79 38.01
N MET A 95 -10.33 -0.09 37.26
CA MET A 95 -9.64 -1.11 36.46
C MET A 95 -8.85 -0.49 35.30
N VAL A 96 -9.36 0.55 34.63
CA VAL A 96 -8.62 1.30 33.61
C VAL A 96 -7.36 1.93 34.23
N ALA A 97 -7.47 2.53 35.43
CA ALA A 97 -6.30 3.07 36.15
C ALA A 97 -5.24 2.00 36.43
N SER A 98 -5.67 0.79 36.86
CA SER A 98 -4.75 -0.33 37.10
C SER A 98 -3.99 -0.79 35.83
N LEU A 99 -4.57 -0.63 34.63
CA LEU A 99 -3.88 -0.92 33.38
C LEU A 99 -2.68 0.00 33.15
N SER A 100 -2.76 1.26 33.62
CA SER A 100 -1.62 2.19 33.58
C SER A 100 -0.46 1.72 34.46
N GLU A 101 -0.76 1.25 35.66
CA GLU A 101 0.25 0.71 36.56
C GLU A 101 0.91 -0.55 35.99
N ARG A 102 0.12 -1.45 35.40
CA ARG A 102 0.64 -2.61 34.69
C ARG A 102 1.57 -2.23 33.55
N ALA A 103 1.15 -1.25 32.74
CA ALA A 103 1.95 -0.74 31.62
C ALA A 103 3.28 -0.12 32.10
N GLU A 104 3.28 0.60 33.24
CA GLU A 104 4.49 1.12 33.87
C GLU A 104 5.44 0.02 34.33
N ARG A 105 4.92 -1.03 34.95
CA ARG A 105 5.72 -2.19 35.40
C ARG A 105 6.36 -2.92 34.20
N VAL A 106 5.62 -3.11 33.12
CA VAL A 106 6.15 -3.70 31.87
C VAL A 106 7.25 -2.81 31.27
N ARG A 107 7.02 -1.48 31.19
CA ARG A 107 8.02 -0.52 30.69
C ARG A 107 9.31 -0.57 31.50
N ASN A 108 9.19 -0.61 32.82
CA ASN A 108 10.33 -0.62 33.74
C ASN A 108 10.97 -2.02 33.88
N LYS A 109 10.54 -3.02 33.05
CA LYS A 109 11.01 -4.41 33.09
C LYS A 109 10.90 -5.07 34.48
N MET A 110 9.88 -4.69 35.24
CA MET A 110 9.59 -5.25 36.57
C MET A 110 8.79 -6.55 36.51
N VAL A 111 8.29 -6.92 35.33
CA VAL A 111 7.48 -8.11 35.09
C VAL A 111 8.03 -8.81 33.84
N ASP A 112 8.10 -10.15 33.88
CA ASP A 112 8.47 -10.94 32.71
C ASP A 112 7.41 -10.78 31.61
N SER A 113 7.85 -10.65 30.38
CA SER A 113 6.97 -10.45 29.23
C SER A 113 6.04 -11.62 28.90
N SER A 114 6.34 -12.81 29.43
CA SER A 114 5.45 -13.98 29.36
C SER A 114 4.30 -13.90 30.36
N VAL A 115 4.47 -13.13 31.44
CA VAL A 115 3.44 -12.92 32.48
C VAL A 115 2.54 -11.74 32.14
N ASP A 116 3.13 -10.60 31.72
CA ASP A 116 2.37 -9.42 31.30
C ASP A 116 3.15 -8.64 30.22
N ASN A 117 2.40 -8.06 29.28
CA ASN A 117 2.96 -7.30 28.17
C ASN A 117 1.94 -6.31 27.60
N MET A 118 2.40 -5.37 26.75
CA MET A 118 1.55 -4.33 26.19
C MET A 118 0.37 -4.89 25.36
N LEU A 119 0.53 -6.04 24.72
CA LEU A 119 -0.53 -6.70 23.97
C LEU A 119 -1.63 -7.24 24.89
N LEU A 120 -1.26 -7.91 25.97
CA LEU A 120 -2.21 -8.39 27.00
C LEU A 120 -2.96 -7.21 27.62
N ILE A 121 -2.23 -6.16 28.04
CA ILE A 121 -2.83 -4.94 28.63
C ILE A 121 -3.83 -4.30 27.65
N THR A 122 -3.46 -4.20 26.37
CA THR A 122 -4.36 -3.64 25.33
C THR A 122 -5.60 -4.52 25.15
N ASN A 123 -5.44 -5.84 25.14
CA ASN A 123 -6.57 -6.76 25.01
C ASN A 123 -7.50 -6.72 26.23
N ASP A 124 -6.92 -6.64 27.42
CA ASP A 124 -7.68 -6.49 28.67
C ASP A 124 -8.43 -5.14 28.70
N GLY A 125 -7.79 -4.05 28.25
CA GLY A 125 -8.44 -2.75 28.10
C GLY A 125 -9.63 -2.76 27.13
N ARG A 126 -9.53 -3.51 26.04
CA ARG A 126 -10.65 -3.71 25.09
C ARG A 126 -11.79 -4.52 25.71
N LYS A 127 -11.48 -5.60 26.42
CA LYS A 127 -12.48 -6.40 27.15
C LYS A 127 -13.19 -5.55 28.20
N LEU A 128 -12.43 -4.79 28.98
CA LEU A 128 -12.94 -3.90 30.01
C LEU A 128 -13.86 -2.81 29.43
N ALA A 129 -13.51 -2.25 28.28
CA ALA A 129 -14.33 -1.28 27.58
C ALA A 129 -15.64 -1.89 27.05
N LEU A 130 -15.65 -3.19 26.70
CA LEU A 130 -16.85 -3.90 26.29
C LEU A 130 -17.74 -4.25 27.47
N ASP A 131 -17.20 -4.96 28.45
CA ASP A 131 -17.91 -5.33 29.68
C ASP A 131 -16.90 -5.72 30.80
N GLN A 132 -17.07 -5.15 31.97
CA GLN A 132 -16.19 -5.43 33.13
C GLN A 132 -16.18 -6.90 33.55
N ARG A 133 -17.27 -7.62 33.34
CA ARG A 133 -17.42 -9.05 33.65
C ARG A 133 -16.52 -9.95 32.79
N LEU A 134 -16.00 -9.46 31.67
CA LEU A 134 -14.98 -10.15 30.87
C LEU A 134 -13.61 -10.20 31.56
N MET A 135 -13.37 -9.33 32.53
CA MET A 135 -12.18 -9.32 33.36
C MET A 135 -12.36 -10.16 34.62
N ASN A 136 -13.55 -10.11 35.21
CA ASN A 136 -13.94 -10.91 36.38
C ASN A 136 -15.45 -11.11 36.36
N ASP A 137 -15.89 -12.33 36.15
CA ASP A 137 -17.30 -12.73 36.02
C ASP A 137 -18.12 -12.59 37.33
N MET A 138 -17.44 -12.38 38.47
CA MET A 138 -18.08 -12.07 39.76
C MET A 138 -18.50 -10.61 39.88
N LEU A 139 -18.07 -9.73 38.96
CA LEU A 139 -18.48 -8.33 38.99
C LEU A 139 -19.97 -8.18 38.59
N PRO A 140 -20.66 -7.19 39.15
CA PRO A 140 -22.06 -6.94 38.81
C PRO A 140 -22.21 -6.41 37.37
N ASP A 141 -23.39 -6.62 36.81
CA ASP A 141 -23.78 -5.92 35.57
C ASP A 141 -23.87 -4.41 35.83
N SER A 142 -23.39 -3.62 34.89
CA SER A 142 -23.50 -2.17 34.95
C SER A 142 -24.82 -1.73 34.30
N GLU A 143 -25.60 -0.90 35.00
CA GLU A 143 -26.84 -0.32 34.44
C GLU A 143 -26.63 0.43 33.13
N ALA A 144 -25.45 1.05 32.96
CA ALA A 144 -25.04 1.76 31.75
C ALA A 144 -24.10 0.93 30.86
N SER A 145 -24.27 -0.40 30.83
CA SER A 145 -23.43 -1.29 30.00
C SER A 145 -23.75 -1.14 28.52
N LYS A 146 -22.73 -1.34 27.67
CA LYS A 146 -22.92 -1.41 26.21
C LYS A 146 -23.93 -2.48 25.82
N VAL A 147 -23.86 -3.63 26.50
CA VAL A 147 -24.75 -4.77 26.23
C VAL A 147 -26.19 -4.39 26.58
N GLY A 148 -26.38 -3.68 27.69
CA GLY A 148 -27.69 -3.15 28.08
C GLY A 148 -28.26 -2.18 27.04
N ALA A 149 -27.47 -1.16 26.66
CA ALA A 149 -27.88 -0.19 25.66
C ALA A 149 -28.14 -0.83 24.27
N CYS A 150 -27.33 -1.83 23.91
CA CYS A 150 -27.57 -2.60 22.69
C CYS A 150 -28.89 -3.38 22.76
N ALA A 151 -29.17 -4.02 23.89
CA ALA A 151 -30.43 -4.74 24.09
C ALA A 151 -31.66 -3.82 23.98
N GLU A 152 -31.57 -2.58 24.51
CA GLU A 152 -32.65 -1.58 24.32
C GLU A 152 -32.86 -1.26 22.85
N ASN A 153 -31.79 -0.84 22.14
CA ASN A 153 -31.91 -0.45 20.73
C ASN A 153 -32.38 -1.61 19.85
N VAL A 154 -31.87 -2.83 20.08
CA VAL A 154 -32.30 -4.03 19.35
C VAL A 154 -33.78 -4.33 19.61
N PHE A 155 -34.23 -4.21 20.86
CA PHE A 155 -35.61 -4.44 21.22
C PHE A 155 -36.54 -3.39 20.60
N ASP A 156 -36.20 -2.12 20.66
CA ASP A 156 -37.01 -1.04 20.07
C ASP A 156 -37.17 -1.22 18.56
N ILE A 157 -36.09 -1.58 17.85
CA ILE A 157 -36.15 -1.86 16.42
C ILE A 157 -36.97 -3.14 16.16
N TRP A 158 -36.76 -4.17 16.96
CA TRP A 158 -37.53 -5.41 16.86
C TRP A 158 -39.02 -5.14 17.00
N GLN A 159 -39.43 -4.31 17.96
CA GLN A 159 -40.83 -3.97 18.21
C GLN A 159 -41.40 -3.09 17.08
N ARG A 160 -40.73 -1.99 16.70
CA ARG A 160 -41.21 -1.07 15.67
C ARG A 160 -41.29 -1.67 14.27
N THR A 161 -40.57 -2.76 14.01
CA THR A 161 -40.51 -3.45 12.70
C THR A 161 -41.20 -4.84 12.74
N ALA A 162 -42.11 -5.06 13.68
CA ALA A 162 -42.76 -6.36 13.86
C ALA A 162 -43.53 -6.82 12.61
N ASP A 163 -44.23 -5.89 11.95
CA ASP A 163 -45.05 -6.20 10.77
C ASP A 163 -44.20 -6.63 9.57
N GLN A 164 -43.05 -5.99 9.36
CA GLN A 164 -42.12 -6.32 8.27
C GLN A 164 -41.22 -7.50 8.61
N LYS A 165 -41.14 -7.90 9.87
CA LYS A 165 -40.18 -8.87 10.40
C LYS A 165 -38.74 -8.52 10.00
N SER A 166 -38.40 -7.25 10.12
CA SER A 166 -37.04 -6.79 9.82
C SER A 166 -36.03 -7.43 10.73
N THR A 167 -34.82 -7.59 10.21
CA THR A 167 -33.73 -8.31 10.88
C THR A 167 -32.59 -7.35 11.29
N GLN A 168 -31.79 -7.77 12.24
CA GLN A 168 -30.68 -7.01 12.79
C GLN A 168 -29.45 -7.88 12.95
N MET A 169 -28.26 -7.30 12.77
CA MET A 169 -26.98 -7.97 13.01
C MET A 169 -26.23 -7.29 14.14
N VAL A 170 -25.71 -8.09 15.08
CA VAL A 170 -24.87 -7.61 16.18
C VAL A 170 -23.48 -8.22 16.03
N PHE A 171 -22.47 -7.37 15.93
CA PHE A 171 -21.06 -7.77 15.82
C PHE A 171 -20.35 -7.63 17.16
N CYS A 172 -19.72 -8.72 17.61
CA CYS A 172 -18.85 -8.77 18.77
C CYS A 172 -17.75 -9.80 18.55
N ASP A 173 -16.50 -9.37 18.54
CA ASP A 173 -15.33 -10.22 18.31
C ASP A 173 -14.64 -10.67 19.62
N LEU A 174 -14.74 -9.84 20.68
CA LEU A 174 -13.99 -10.04 21.92
C LEU A 174 -14.55 -11.10 22.87
N SER A 175 -15.82 -11.50 22.69
CA SER A 175 -16.51 -12.38 23.63
C SER A 175 -17.34 -13.41 22.91
N THR A 176 -16.70 -14.20 22.05
CA THR A 176 -17.37 -15.31 21.35
C THR A 176 -17.70 -16.44 22.31
N PRO A 177 -18.84 -17.15 22.18
CA PRO A 177 -19.22 -18.23 23.08
C PRO A 177 -18.27 -19.43 22.91
N HIS A 178 -17.75 -19.92 24.03
CA HIS A 178 -16.83 -21.09 24.06
C HIS A 178 -17.47 -22.35 24.66
N GLY A 179 -18.65 -22.25 25.27
CA GLY A 179 -19.34 -23.39 25.88
C GLY A 179 -18.69 -23.87 27.18
N ASP A 180 -17.84 -23.04 27.81
CA ASP A 180 -17.11 -23.32 29.04
C ASP A 180 -17.85 -22.87 30.31
N GLY A 181 -19.08 -22.38 30.18
CA GLY A 181 -19.93 -21.90 31.28
C GLY A 181 -19.53 -20.54 31.85
N LYS A 182 -18.51 -19.88 31.30
CA LYS A 182 -18.09 -18.55 31.71
C LYS A 182 -18.98 -17.47 31.11
N PHE A 183 -18.96 -16.30 31.74
CA PHE A 183 -19.64 -15.12 31.21
C PHE A 183 -19.19 -14.83 29.77
N ASN A 184 -20.16 -14.60 28.89
CA ASN A 184 -19.93 -14.08 27.55
C ASN A 184 -21.05 -13.11 27.14
N VAL A 185 -20.71 -12.14 26.31
CA VAL A 185 -21.60 -11.06 25.88
C VAL A 185 -22.76 -11.58 25.02
N TYR A 186 -22.56 -12.67 24.27
CA TYR A 186 -23.62 -13.24 23.41
C TYR A 186 -24.77 -13.76 24.24
N ASP A 187 -24.49 -14.54 25.30
CA ASP A 187 -25.52 -15.09 26.16
C ASP A 187 -26.18 -14.01 27.01
N ASP A 188 -25.40 -13.02 27.48
CA ASP A 188 -25.96 -11.90 28.23
C ASP A 188 -26.93 -11.06 27.39
N LEU A 189 -26.53 -10.69 26.17
CA LEU A 189 -27.39 -9.97 25.23
C LEU A 189 -28.67 -10.76 24.91
N ARG A 190 -28.52 -12.07 24.62
CA ARG A 190 -29.66 -12.97 24.35
C ARG A 190 -30.62 -13.00 25.54
N ASN A 191 -30.09 -13.18 26.75
CA ASN A 191 -30.92 -13.25 27.96
C ASN A 191 -31.65 -11.91 28.22
N LYS A 192 -30.97 -10.76 28.02
CA LYS A 192 -31.60 -9.43 28.13
C LYS A 192 -32.72 -9.25 27.11
N LEU A 193 -32.53 -9.69 25.87
CA LEU A 193 -33.58 -9.64 24.82
C LEU A 193 -34.77 -10.55 25.13
N ILE A 194 -34.51 -11.76 25.62
CA ILE A 194 -35.58 -12.69 26.04
C ILE A 194 -36.36 -12.10 27.22
N ALA A 195 -35.67 -11.52 28.21
CA ALA A 195 -36.30 -10.86 29.34
C ALA A 195 -37.20 -9.67 28.94
N LYS A 196 -36.90 -9.00 27.81
CA LYS A 196 -37.74 -7.97 27.19
C LYS A 196 -38.90 -8.49 26.37
N GLY A 197 -38.96 -9.80 26.10
CA GLY A 197 -40.03 -10.46 25.37
C GLY A 197 -39.72 -10.86 23.94
N VAL A 198 -38.45 -10.79 23.50
CA VAL A 198 -38.05 -11.32 22.19
C VAL A 198 -38.04 -12.86 22.27
N PRO A 199 -38.73 -13.58 21.37
CA PRO A 199 -38.74 -15.04 21.37
C PRO A 199 -37.35 -15.61 21.17
N ALA A 200 -36.98 -16.64 21.93
CA ALA A 200 -35.64 -17.23 21.90
C ALA A 200 -35.24 -17.78 20.52
N GLU A 201 -36.25 -18.25 19.75
CA GLU A 201 -36.12 -18.78 18.39
C GLU A 201 -35.82 -17.68 17.33
N GLU A 202 -36.13 -16.43 17.64
CA GLU A 202 -35.83 -15.29 16.77
C GLU A 202 -34.39 -14.75 16.95
N ILE A 203 -33.64 -15.28 17.93
CA ILE A 203 -32.24 -14.90 18.22
C ILE A 203 -31.32 -16.07 17.88
N ALA A 204 -30.32 -15.86 17.05
CA ALA A 204 -29.37 -16.90 16.66
C ALA A 204 -27.91 -16.40 16.72
N TYR A 205 -27.01 -17.35 16.97
CA TYR A 205 -25.56 -17.13 16.87
C TYR A 205 -25.03 -17.76 15.59
N ILE A 206 -24.19 -17.04 14.85
CA ILE A 206 -23.51 -17.62 13.69
C ILE A 206 -22.61 -18.80 14.08
N HIS A 207 -22.11 -18.80 15.30
CA HIS A 207 -21.20 -19.82 15.82
C HIS A 207 -21.86 -21.21 15.97
N THR A 208 -23.19 -21.30 15.98
CA THR A 208 -23.90 -22.57 16.00
C THR A 208 -23.96 -23.27 14.64
N ALA A 209 -23.69 -22.54 13.55
CA ALA A 209 -23.68 -23.06 12.19
C ALA A 209 -22.23 -23.45 11.79
N ASN A 210 -21.86 -24.70 11.99
CA ASN A 210 -20.50 -25.21 11.76
C ASN A 210 -20.26 -25.74 10.34
N SER A 211 -21.32 -26.02 9.57
CA SER A 211 -21.20 -26.45 8.17
C SER A 211 -21.83 -25.43 7.21
N GLU A 212 -21.41 -25.47 5.94
CA GLU A 212 -21.98 -24.59 4.91
C GLU A 212 -23.50 -24.81 4.73
N ALA A 213 -23.98 -26.04 4.90
CA ALA A 213 -25.42 -26.34 4.85
C ALA A 213 -26.17 -25.65 6.01
N GLN A 214 -25.66 -25.74 7.23
CA GLN A 214 -26.22 -25.06 8.40
C GLN A 214 -26.19 -23.54 8.27
N LYS A 215 -25.11 -22.97 7.72
CA LYS A 215 -25.04 -21.53 7.44
C LYS A 215 -26.08 -21.11 6.41
N LYS A 216 -26.24 -21.88 5.32
CA LYS A 216 -27.24 -21.60 4.28
C LYS A 216 -28.66 -21.64 4.84
N GLU A 217 -28.96 -22.60 5.70
CA GLU A 217 -30.23 -22.69 6.40
C GLU A 217 -30.46 -21.49 7.32
N LEU A 218 -29.48 -21.16 8.19
CA LEU A 218 -29.53 -20.00 9.08
C LEU A 218 -29.77 -18.70 8.32
N PHE A 219 -29.01 -18.47 7.24
CA PHE A 219 -29.18 -17.29 6.39
C PHE A 219 -30.56 -17.26 5.70
N GLY A 220 -31.13 -18.41 5.37
CA GLY A 220 -32.51 -18.52 4.90
C GLY A 220 -33.51 -18.04 5.95
N LYS A 221 -33.36 -18.48 7.20
CA LYS A 221 -34.18 -18.04 8.35
C LYS A 221 -34.05 -16.54 8.62
N VAL A 222 -32.86 -15.98 8.49
CA VAL A 222 -32.64 -14.51 8.63
C VAL A 222 -33.35 -13.77 7.49
N ARG A 223 -33.15 -14.16 6.23
CA ARG A 223 -33.81 -13.49 5.08
C ARG A 223 -35.35 -13.56 5.14
N SER A 224 -35.89 -14.63 5.67
CA SER A 224 -37.36 -14.77 5.83
C SER A 224 -37.91 -13.99 7.04
N GLY A 225 -37.04 -13.53 7.96
CA GLY A 225 -37.46 -12.90 9.20
C GLY A 225 -37.93 -13.90 10.28
N GLN A 226 -37.60 -15.18 10.17
CA GLN A 226 -37.77 -16.16 11.24
C GLN A 226 -36.74 -15.96 12.35
N VAL A 227 -35.51 -15.65 11.98
CA VAL A 227 -34.47 -15.17 12.90
C VAL A 227 -34.34 -13.68 12.66
N ARG A 228 -34.66 -12.87 13.68
CA ARG A 228 -34.68 -11.43 13.59
C ARG A 228 -33.42 -10.77 14.17
N VAL A 229 -32.71 -11.47 15.05
CA VAL A 229 -31.42 -10.99 15.63
C VAL A 229 -30.36 -12.04 15.39
N LEU A 230 -29.35 -11.69 14.58
CA LEU A 230 -28.19 -12.53 14.31
C LEU A 230 -26.96 -11.94 15.01
N ILE A 231 -26.37 -12.68 15.95
CA ILE A 231 -25.18 -12.26 16.70
C ILE A 231 -23.96 -13.04 16.21
N GLY A 232 -22.86 -12.36 15.96
CA GLY A 232 -21.66 -13.03 15.49
C GLY A 232 -20.39 -12.17 15.45
N SER A 233 -19.29 -12.82 15.09
CA SER A 233 -18.00 -12.17 14.93
C SER A 233 -17.76 -11.73 13.48
N THR A 234 -16.86 -10.76 13.30
CA THR A 234 -16.42 -10.30 11.98
C THR A 234 -15.90 -11.46 11.14
N GLN A 235 -15.11 -12.35 11.72
CA GLN A 235 -14.55 -13.51 11.03
C GLN A 235 -15.63 -14.44 10.47
N LYS A 236 -16.73 -14.66 11.20
CA LYS A 236 -17.82 -15.57 10.80
C LYS A 236 -18.86 -14.89 9.91
N MET A 237 -19.12 -13.60 10.12
CA MET A 237 -20.18 -12.85 9.42
C MET A 237 -19.66 -11.79 8.44
N GLY A 238 -18.39 -11.37 8.55
CA GLY A 238 -17.82 -10.30 7.73
C GLY A 238 -17.61 -10.70 6.27
N ALA A 239 -17.48 -11.99 5.95
CA ALA A 239 -17.33 -12.48 4.59
C ALA A 239 -18.37 -13.55 4.26
N GLY A 240 -18.87 -13.59 3.02
CA GLY A 240 -19.78 -14.63 2.52
C GLY A 240 -21.22 -14.61 3.06
N THR A 241 -21.55 -13.71 3.99
CA THR A 241 -22.88 -13.62 4.59
C THR A 241 -23.83 -12.83 3.69
N ASN A 242 -24.88 -13.46 3.22
CA ASN A 242 -25.87 -12.89 2.30
C ASN A 242 -27.26 -12.87 2.95
N VAL A 243 -27.49 -11.91 3.85
CA VAL A 243 -28.71 -11.80 4.69
C VAL A 243 -29.36 -10.41 4.61
N GLN A 244 -28.95 -9.56 3.67
CA GLN A 244 -29.32 -8.15 3.61
C GLN A 244 -30.81 -7.88 3.35
N THR A 245 -31.59 -8.83 2.82
CA THR A 245 -32.95 -8.61 2.28
C THR A 245 -33.82 -7.78 3.22
N LYS A 246 -33.93 -8.17 4.49
CA LYS A 246 -34.72 -7.48 5.52
C LYS A 246 -33.89 -6.79 6.59
N LEU A 247 -32.61 -6.60 6.36
CA LEU A 247 -31.68 -6.10 7.36
C LEU A 247 -31.88 -4.59 7.56
N ALA A 248 -32.46 -4.22 8.72
CA ALA A 248 -32.80 -2.83 9.06
C ALA A 248 -31.75 -2.16 9.96
N ALA A 249 -31.03 -2.93 10.78
CA ALA A 249 -30.01 -2.37 11.66
C ALA A 249 -28.80 -3.26 11.84
N LEU A 250 -27.66 -2.60 12.12
CA LEU A 250 -26.39 -3.22 12.43
C LEU A 250 -25.78 -2.58 13.69
N HIS A 251 -25.26 -3.40 14.58
CA HIS A 251 -24.72 -2.97 15.88
C HIS A 251 -23.27 -3.39 16.03
N HIS A 252 -22.37 -2.43 16.27
CA HIS A 252 -20.95 -2.64 16.59
C HIS A 252 -20.76 -2.58 18.11
N LEU A 253 -20.71 -3.72 18.79
CA LEU A 253 -20.45 -3.77 20.24
C LEU A 253 -18.98 -3.56 20.59
N ASP A 254 -18.08 -3.94 19.68
CA ASP A 254 -16.65 -3.75 19.83
C ASP A 254 -16.00 -3.13 18.60
N CYS A 255 -14.87 -2.47 18.80
CA CYS A 255 -14.06 -1.87 17.74
C CYS A 255 -13.10 -2.93 17.18
N PRO A 256 -13.12 -3.23 15.88
CA PRO A 256 -12.10 -4.07 15.26
C PRO A 256 -10.79 -3.29 15.07
N TRP A 257 -9.69 -4.02 14.85
CA TRP A 257 -8.37 -3.41 14.62
C TRP A 257 -8.19 -2.77 13.23
N ARG A 258 -8.96 -3.23 12.26
CA ARG A 258 -8.79 -2.86 10.85
C ARG A 258 -9.99 -2.09 10.34
N PRO A 259 -9.77 -0.98 9.60
CA PRO A 259 -10.85 -0.27 8.91
C PRO A 259 -11.63 -1.17 7.97
N SER A 260 -10.94 -2.11 7.28
CA SER A 260 -11.57 -3.08 6.38
C SER A 260 -12.61 -3.96 7.06
N ASP A 261 -12.42 -4.25 8.37
CA ASP A 261 -13.37 -5.07 9.12
C ASP A 261 -14.66 -4.30 9.38
N LEU A 262 -14.60 -3.00 9.70
CA LEU A 262 -15.78 -2.13 9.77
C LEU A 262 -16.49 -2.05 8.41
N GLN A 263 -15.76 -1.80 7.34
CA GLN A 263 -16.32 -1.77 6.00
C GLN A 263 -16.97 -3.10 5.61
N GLN A 264 -16.36 -4.22 5.99
CA GLN A 264 -16.96 -5.54 5.74
C GLN A 264 -18.23 -5.76 6.55
N ARG A 265 -18.30 -5.32 7.83
CA ARG A 265 -19.49 -5.36 8.65
C ARG A 265 -20.61 -4.52 8.01
N GLU A 266 -20.32 -3.26 7.72
CA GLU A 266 -21.28 -2.31 7.12
C GLU A 266 -21.72 -2.70 5.71
N GLY A 267 -20.83 -3.27 4.91
CA GLY A 267 -21.13 -3.83 3.60
C GLY A 267 -22.09 -5.03 3.63
N ARG A 268 -22.52 -5.51 4.81
CA ARG A 268 -23.61 -6.49 4.93
C ARG A 268 -24.98 -5.84 4.86
N ILE A 269 -25.11 -4.62 5.34
CA ILE A 269 -26.36 -3.87 5.39
C ILE A 269 -26.46 -2.84 4.24
N ILE A 270 -25.41 -2.10 3.96
CA ILE A 270 -25.34 -1.15 2.82
C ILE A 270 -25.03 -1.94 1.55
N ARG A 271 -26.05 -2.66 1.08
CA ARG A 271 -25.87 -3.60 -0.04
C ARG A 271 -27.10 -3.67 -0.94
N GLN A 272 -26.85 -3.89 -2.24
CA GLN A 272 -27.91 -4.17 -3.20
C GLN A 272 -28.76 -5.36 -2.77
N GLY A 273 -30.08 -5.27 -2.99
CA GLY A 273 -31.03 -6.30 -2.60
C GLY A 273 -31.48 -6.22 -1.14
N ASN A 274 -31.15 -5.13 -0.43
CA ASN A 274 -31.83 -4.75 0.80
C ASN A 274 -33.15 -4.07 0.44
N GLU A 275 -34.27 -4.54 1.03
CA GLU A 275 -35.61 -4.01 0.77
C GLU A 275 -35.88 -2.70 1.53
N ASN A 276 -35.10 -2.40 2.55
CA ASN A 276 -35.20 -1.14 3.29
C ASN A 276 -34.56 0.00 2.49
N LYS A 277 -35.22 1.16 2.45
CA LYS A 277 -34.66 2.38 1.85
C LYS A 277 -33.63 3.05 2.75
N GLU A 278 -33.83 2.93 4.05
CA GLU A 278 -32.99 3.50 5.10
C GLU A 278 -32.64 2.40 6.10
N VAL A 279 -31.43 2.47 6.65
CA VAL A 279 -30.91 1.51 7.62
C VAL A 279 -30.13 2.22 8.73
N ASP A 280 -30.16 1.64 9.91
CA ASP A 280 -29.50 2.19 11.10
C ASP A 280 -28.19 1.42 11.40
N ILE A 281 -27.12 2.14 11.69
CA ILE A 281 -25.83 1.58 12.11
C ILE A 281 -25.46 2.16 13.48
N TYR A 282 -25.43 1.33 14.50
CA TYR A 282 -25.14 1.70 15.87
C TYR A 282 -23.71 1.36 16.26
N THR A 283 -23.01 2.30 16.82
CA THR A 283 -21.67 2.12 17.39
C THR A 283 -21.72 2.43 18.88
N TYR A 284 -21.36 1.46 19.72
CA TYR A 284 -21.37 1.61 21.17
C TYR A 284 -19.97 1.89 21.69
N VAL A 285 -19.82 2.98 22.42
CA VAL A 285 -18.52 3.47 22.93
C VAL A 285 -18.64 3.76 24.42
N THR A 286 -17.72 3.22 25.23
CA THR A 286 -17.59 3.61 26.63
C THR A 286 -16.57 4.75 26.73
N GLU A 287 -16.99 5.92 27.25
CA GLU A 287 -16.13 7.09 27.40
C GLU A 287 -14.90 6.79 28.27
N ASN A 288 -13.80 7.48 28.01
CA ASN A 288 -12.57 7.39 28.79
C ASN A 288 -12.04 5.96 28.94
N THR A 289 -12.29 5.11 27.95
CA THR A 289 -11.77 3.76 27.86
C THR A 289 -11.05 3.54 26.53
N PHE A 290 -10.54 2.35 26.32
CA PHE A 290 -9.85 1.96 25.09
C PHE A 290 -10.71 2.07 23.82
N ASP A 291 -12.04 2.06 23.94
CA ASP A 291 -12.94 2.19 22.78
C ASP A 291 -12.76 3.49 22.02
N SER A 292 -12.83 4.62 22.73
CA SER A 292 -12.75 5.95 22.10
C SER A 292 -11.45 6.12 21.33
N TYR A 293 -10.36 5.62 21.88
CA TYR A 293 -9.06 5.65 21.22
C TYR A 293 -9.01 4.74 20.00
N LEU A 294 -9.51 3.50 20.11
CA LEU A 294 -9.49 2.54 19.03
C LEU A 294 -10.33 2.99 17.83
N TYR A 295 -11.52 3.52 18.06
CA TYR A 295 -12.34 4.07 16.98
C TYR A 295 -11.65 5.25 16.28
N GLN A 296 -10.98 6.14 17.00
CA GLN A 296 -10.19 7.20 16.40
C GLN A 296 -9.01 6.67 15.56
N LEU A 297 -8.31 5.67 16.10
CA LEU A 297 -7.20 5.03 15.38
C LEU A 297 -7.69 4.41 14.08
N VAL A 298 -8.81 3.69 14.12
CA VAL A 298 -9.41 3.07 12.93
C VAL A 298 -9.90 4.12 11.95
N GLU A 299 -10.53 5.21 12.42
CA GLU A 299 -10.95 6.33 11.57
C GLU A 299 -9.76 7.02 10.90
N SER A 300 -8.68 7.25 11.64
CA SER A 300 -7.45 7.84 11.10
C SER A 300 -6.82 6.95 10.02
N LYS A 301 -6.76 5.63 10.27
CA LYS A 301 -6.32 4.64 9.27
C LYS A 301 -7.22 4.66 8.02
N GLN A 302 -8.53 4.76 8.20
CA GLN A 302 -9.48 4.79 7.08
C GLN A 302 -9.37 6.05 6.25
N LYS A 303 -9.25 7.22 6.88
CA LYS A 303 -8.99 8.50 6.20
C LYS A 303 -7.72 8.42 5.38
N PHE A 304 -6.66 7.86 5.95
CA PHE A 304 -5.39 7.64 5.28
C PHE A 304 -5.52 6.72 4.06
N ILE A 305 -6.14 5.56 4.20
CA ILE A 305 -6.40 4.63 3.08
C ILE A 305 -7.22 5.32 1.98
N GLY A 306 -8.26 6.06 2.35
CA GLY A 306 -9.09 6.82 1.42
C GLY A 306 -8.30 7.87 0.65
N GLN A 307 -7.40 8.60 1.29
CA GLN A 307 -6.54 9.60 0.65
C GLN A 307 -5.61 8.96 -0.38
N ILE A 308 -4.97 7.83 -0.02
CA ILE A 308 -4.09 7.09 -0.94
C ILE A 308 -4.88 6.56 -2.14
N MET A 309 -5.98 5.83 -1.89
CA MET A 309 -6.72 5.13 -2.93
C MET A 309 -7.41 6.10 -3.91
N THR A 310 -7.91 7.23 -3.43
CA THR A 310 -8.58 8.22 -4.30
C THR A 310 -7.62 9.19 -4.97
N SER A 311 -6.35 9.26 -4.56
CA SER A 311 -5.34 10.23 -5.03
C SER A 311 -5.80 11.69 -4.93
N LYS A 312 -6.77 12.00 -4.06
CA LYS A 312 -7.29 13.36 -3.86
C LYS A 312 -6.37 14.24 -3.02
N SER A 313 -5.34 13.66 -2.42
CA SER A 313 -4.33 14.40 -1.65
C SER A 313 -2.93 13.92 -2.03
N PRO A 314 -2.00 14.82 -2.39
CA PRO A 314 -0.62 14.46 -2.73
C PRO A 314 0.21 14.25 -1.46
N VAL A 315 -0.11 13.23 -0.68
CA VAL A 315 0.75 12.82 0.43
C VAL A 315 1.89 11.99 -0.14
N ARG A 316 3.13 12.46 -0.02
CA ARG A 316 4.32 11.75 -0.56
C ARG A 316 4.82 10.64 0.33
N SER A 317 4.50 10.67 1.61
CA SER A 317 4.87 9.61 2.56
C SER A 317 3.72 9.29 3.51
N ALA A 318 3.67 8.05 3.94
CA ALA A 318 2.66 7.57 4.86
C ALA A 318 3.25 6.54 5.81
N GLU A 319 2.86 6.62 7.07
CA GLU A 319 3.23 5.62 8.07
C GLU A 319 2.21 4.50 8.09
N ASP A 320 2.69 3.26 8.05
CA ASP A 320 1.85 2.10 8.27
C ASP A 320 1.67 1.92 9.80
N ILE A 321 0.48 2.27 10.28
CA ILE A 321 0.10 2.13 11.68
C ILE A 321 -0.50 0.72 11.86
N ASP A 322 0.28 -0.32 11.65
CA ASP A 322 -0.16 -1.70 11.92
C ASP A 322 0.26 -2.12 13.34
N GLU A 323 -0.11 -1.33 14.34
CA GLU A 323 0.10 -1.66 15.74
C GLU A 323 -1.11 -2.41 16.29
N THR A 324 -0.90 -3.64 16.71
CA THR A 324 -1.89 -4.47 17.42
C THR A 324 -1.84 -4.27 18.95
N ALA A 325 -0.94 -3.43 19.41
CA ALA A 325 -0.79 -3.08 20.81
C ALA A 325 -0.57 -1.57 20.96
N LEU A 326 -1.18 -0.99 21.99
CA LEU A 326 -0.96 0.41 22.34
C LEU A 326 0.42 0.60 22.98
N SER A 327 1.06 1.73 22.70
CA SER A 327 2.28 2.14 23.39
C SER A 327 1.99 2.53 24.85
N TYR A 328 3.05 2.56 25.67
CA TYR A 328 2.92 3.01 27.06
C TYR A 328 2.33 4.43 27.18
N ALA A 329 2.76 5.35 26.31
CA ALA A 329 2.27 6.73 26.31
C ALA A 329 0.76 6.81 26.02
N GLU A 330 0.30 6.01 25.06
CA GLU A 330 -1.11 5.91 24.67
C GLU A 330 -1.97 5.33 25.80
N ILE A 331 -1.50 4.25 26.44
CA ILE A 331 -2.21 3.66 27.59
C ILE A 331 -2.27 4.67 28.73
N LYS A 332 -1.17 5.36 29.04
CA LYS A 332 -1.13 6.35 30.13
C LYS A 332 -2.08 7.51 29.88
N ALA A 333 -2.17 8.01 28.64
CA ALA A 333 -3.09 9.08 28.28
C ALA A 333 -4.55 8.67 28.41
N LEU A 334 -4.89 7.46 27.96
CA LEU A 334 -6.24 6.90 28.11
C LEU A 334 -6.64 6.76 29.57
N CYS A 335 -5.73 6.24 30.42
CA CYS A 335 -6.00 6.00 31.83
C CYS A 335 -6.09 7.30 32.67
N ALA A 336 -5.42 8.37 32.24
CA ALA A 336 -5.42 9.64 32.95
C ALA A 336 -6.74 10.42 32.82
N GLY A 337 -7.61 10.07 31.87
CA GLY A 337 -8.94 10.67 31.70
C GLY A 337 -8.93 12.17 31.42
N ASN A 338 -7.77 12.76 31.09
CA ASN A 338 -7.63 14.18 30.87
C ASN A 338 -7.70 14.49 29.37
N PRO A 339 -8.74 15.18 28.88
CA PRO A 339 -8.90 15.51 27.46
C PRO A 339 -7.73 16.33 26.90
N HIS A 340 -7.06 17.15 27.70
CA HIS A 340 -5.92 17.95 27.27
C HIS A 340 -4.65 17.11 27.05
N ILE A 341 -4.52 15.97 27.72
CA ILE A 341 -3.41 15.02 27.44
C ILE A 341 -3.57 14.45 26.05
N LYS A 342 -4.81 14.13 25.66
CA LYS A 342 -5.13 13.64 24.32
C LYS A 342 -4.88 14.73 23.26
N GLU A 343 -5.39 15.93 23.49
CA GLU A 343 -5.20 17.08 22.61
C GLU A 343 -3.70 17.39 22.44
N LYS A 344 -2.93 17.35 23.53
CA LYS A 344 -1.48 17.48 23.47
C LYS A 344 -0.82 16.36 22.65
N MET A 345 -1.25 15.11 22.82
CA MET A 345 -0.70 13.99 22.07
C MET A 345 -1.03 14.08 20.58
N ASP A 346 -2.26 14.45 20.25
CA ASP A 346 -2.67 14.66 18.85
C ASP A 346 -1.85 15.81 18.22
N LEU A 347 -1.60 16.88 18.97
CA LEU A 347 -0.71 17.97 18.56
C LEU A 347 0.76 17.52 18.45
N ASP A 348 1.27 16.73 19.39
CA ASP A 348 2.64 16.20 19.35
C ASP A 348 2.84 15.24 18.15
N ILE A 349 1.84 14.44 17.82
CA ILE A 349 1.82 13.58 16.62
C ILE A 349 1.81 14.45 15.36
N ASP A 350 0.94 15.44 15.30
CA ASP A 350 0.84 16.38 14.18
C ASP A 350 2.14 17.16 13.97
N VAL A 351 2.73 17.67 15.05
CA VAL A 351 4.02 18.38 15.03
C VAL A 351 5.15 17.45 14.58
N SER A 352 5.18 16.22 15.08
CA SER A 352 6.16 15.22 14.67
C SER A 352 6.01 14.88 13.19
N ARG A 353 4.79 14.71 12.72
CA ARG A 353 4.46 14.49 11.30
C ARG A 353 4.90 15.69 10.44
N LEU A 354 4.58 16.90 10.84
CA LEU A 354 4.96 18.11 10.11
C LEU A 354 6.49 18.32 10.08
N LYS A 355 7.19 18.01 11.18
CA LYS A 355 8.66 18.02 11.24
C LYS A 355 9.26 16.98 10.28
N LEU A 356 8.69 15.78 10.22
CA LEU A 356 9.11 14.75 9.28
C LEU A 356 8.88 15.18 7.82
N LEU A 357 7.72 15.75 7.52
CA LEU A 357 7.40 16.28 6.19
C LEU A 357 8.38 17.40 5.80
N LYS A 358 8.73 18.28 6.73
CA LYS A 358 9.74 19.32 6.51
C LYS A 358 11.13 18.73 6.27
N ALA A 359 11.55 17.73 7.06
CA ALA A 359 12.81 17.04 6.87
C ALA A 359 12.87 16.33 5.50
N ASN A 360 11.80 15.68 5.09
CA ASN A 360 11.69 15.05 3.77
C ASN A 360 11.73 16.07 2.63
N HIS A 361 11.02 17.20 2.77
CA HIS A 361 11.07 18.30 1.81
C HIS A 361 12.50 18.84 1.67
N LEU A 362 13.22 19.05 2.77
CA LEU A 362 14.62 19.48 2.77
C LEU A 362 15.53 18.45 2.10
N SER A 363 15.35 17.15 2.42
CA SER A 363 16.12 16.08 1.80
C SER A 363 15.89 16.00 0.28
N GLN A 364 14.65 16.12 -0.16
CA GLN A 364 14.31 16.16 -1.59
C GLN A 364 14.88 17.40 -2.28
N ARG A 365 14.84 18.54 -1.59
CA ARG A 365 15.45 19.78 -2.08
C ARG A 365 16.96 19.61 -2.27
N TYR A 366 17.69 19.04 -1.30
CA TYR A 366 19.13 18.78 -1.43
C TYR A 366 19.43 17.77 -2.55
N ALA A 367 18.65 16.71 -2.67
CA ALA A 367 18.81 15.76 -3.77
C ALA A 367 18.58 16.43 -5.13
N LEU A 368 17.61 17.31 -5.24
CA LEU A 368 17.32 18.06 -6.45
C LEU A 368 18.41 19.10 -6.75
N GLU A 369 18.95 19.76 -5.72
CA GLU A 369 20.13 20.65 -5.84
C GLU A 369 21.36 19.90 -6.37
N ASP A 370 21.62 18.67 -5.89
CA ASP A 370 22.69 17.81 -6.40
C ASP A 370 22.45 17.43 -7.87
N GLN A 371 21.24 17.09 -8.26
CA GLN A 371 20.89 16.84 -9.66
C GLN A 371 21.13 18.06 -10.55
N ILE A 372 20.70 19.25 -10.10
CA ILE A 372 20.89 20.51 -10.81
C ILE A 372 22.38 20.82 -10.99
N LEU A 373 23.18 20.59 -9.96
CA LEU A 373 24.59 20.97 -9.96
C LEU A 373 25.49 19.94 -10.67
N LYS A 374 25.14 18.66 -10.63
CA LYS A 374 26.01 17.56 -11.09
C LYS A 374 25.40 16.79 -12.27
N GLU A 375 24.21 16.22 -12.08
CA GLU A 375 23.66 15.25 -13.04
C GLU A 375 23.18 15.90 -14.35
N PHE A 376 22.35 16.95 -14.27
CA PHE A 376 21.84 17.62 -15.45
C PHE A 376 22.96 18.22 -16.32
N PRO A 377 23.96 18.94 -15.76
CA PRO A 377 25.06 19.47 -16.58
C PRO A 377 25.88 18.39 -17.26
N GLN A 378 26.15 17.27 -16.56
CA GLN A 378 26.87 16.14 -17.16
C GLN A 378 26.07 15.50 -18.29
N LYS A 379 24.78 15.30 -18.10
CA LYS A 379 23.87 14.71 -19.09
C LYS A 379 23.73 15.62 -20.32
N ILE A 380 23.56 16.91 -20.10
CA ILE A 380 23.50 17.91 -21.19
C ILE A 380 24.80 17.87 -21.99
N LYS A 381 25.96 17.96 -21.33
CA LYS A 381 27.27 17.90 -21.99
C LYS A 381 27.48 16.61 -22.80
N SER A 382 27.09 15.47 -22.24
CA SER A 382 27.16 14.18 -22.92
C SER A 382 26.27 14.14 -24.16
N LEU A 383 25.05 14.66 -24.07
CA LEU A 383 24.12 14.73 -25.21
C LEU A 383 24.64 15.69 -26.29
N GLU A 384 25.16 16.85 -25.93
CA GLU A 384 25.76 17.81 -26.86
C GLU A 384 26.96 17.19 -27.61
N GLN A 385 27.86 16.51 -26.88
CA GLN A 385 28.98 15.78 -27.48
C GLN A 385 28.52 14.68 -28.44
N ARG A 386 27.46 13.94 -28.09
CA ARG A 386 26.90 12.90 -28.97
C ARG A 386 26.27 13.50 -30.22
N ILE A 387 25.55 14.60 -30.11
CA ILE A 387 24.95 15.30 -31.26
C ILE A 387 26.06 15.78 -32.20
N GLU A 388 27.13 16.38 -31.68
CA GLU A 388 28.26 16.83 -32.47
C GLU A 388 28.97 15.63 -33.12
N GLY A 389 29.18 14.55 -32.40
CA GLY A 389 29.73 13.33 -32.92
C GLY A 389 28.87 12.72 -34.05
N TYR A 390 27.55 12.66 -33.89
CA TYR A 390 26.66 12.20 -34.98
C TYR A 390 26.73 13.13 -36.20
N ARG A 391 26.82 14.45 -36.00
CA ARG A 391 26.96 15.40 -37.11
C ARG A 391 28.23 15.11 -37.92
N ALA A 392 29.37 14.93 -37.23
CA ALA A 392 30.61 14.58 -37.86
C ALA A 392 30.58 13.23 -38.58
N ASP A 393 29.94 12.23 -37.97
CA ASP A 393 29.78 10.88 -38.52
C ASP A 393 28.85 10.88 -39.75
N ILE A 394 27.81 11.68 -39.77
CA ILE A 394 26.92 11.89 -40.92
C ILE A 394 27.69 12.51 -42.08
N ASP A 395 28.50 13.52 -41.81
CA ASP A 395 29.33 14.18 -42.83
C ASP A 395 30.38 13.21 -43.38
N GLN A 396 31.06 12.45 -42.52
CA GLN A 396 32.04 11.43 -42.90
C GLN A 396 31.36 10.36 -43.80
N ARG A 397 30.22 9.84 -43.40
CA ARG A 397 29.45 8.89 -44.22
C ARG A 397 29.11 9.46 -45.59
N LYS A 398 28.59 10.69 -45.66
CA LYS A 398 28.20 11.33 -46.92
C LYS A 398 29.37 11.52 -47.88
N ARG A 399 30.56 11.87 -47.37
CA ARG A 399 31.76 12.05 -48.18
C ARG A 399 32.32 10.74 -48.75
N ASN A 400 32.10 9.64 -48.03
CA ASN A 400 32.73 8.36 -48.35
C ASN A 400 31.70 7.30 -48.79
N THR A 401 30.51 7.71 -49.18
CA THR A 401 29.49 6.81 -49.75
C THR A 401 29.52 6.92 -51.27
N GLU A 402 30.13 5.93 -51.91
CA GLU A 402 30.22 5.81 -53.36
C GLU A 402 29.62 4.45 -53.76
N PRO A 403 28.28 4.34 -53.85
CA PRO A 403 27.62 3.05 -54.17
C PRO A 403 27.90 2.63 -55.62
N ASN A 404 28.17 1.35 -55.83
CA ASN A 404 28.20 0.72 -57.14
C ASN A 404 26.77 0.53 -57.71
N GLU A 405 26.64 -0.13 -58.87
CA GLU A 405 25.35 -0.40 -59.50
C GLU A 405 24.37 -1.19 -58.63
N ASP A 406 24.90 -2.03 -57.70
CA ASP A 406 24.14 -2.83 -56.73
C ASP A 406 23.86 -2.07 -55.40
N GLY A 407 24.21 -0.77 -55.31
CA GLY A 407 24.03 0.05 -54.11
C GLY A 407 25.01 -0.23 -52.97
N PHE A 408 26.04 -1.04 -53.18
CA PHE A 408 27.09 -1.33 -52.22
C PHE A 408 28.29 -0.38 -52.36
N SER A 409 28.74 0.20 -51.27
CA SER A 409 29.97 1.00 -51.26
C SER A 409 31.19 0.07 -51.05
N PRO A 410 32.32 0.28 -51.78
CA PRO A 410 33.53 -0.50 -51.60
C PRO A 410 34.00 -0.54 -50.15
N MET A 411 34.41 -1.72 -49.69
CA MET A 411 34.91 -1.94 -48.32
C MET A 411 36.41 -2.26 -48.37
N ILE A 412 37.19 -1.56 -47.56
CA ILE A 412 38.62 -1.84 -47.38
C ILE A 412 38.76 -2.95 -46.34
N MET A 413 39.41 -4.03 -46.71
CA MET A 413 39.66 -5.20 -45.86
C MET A 413 41.17 -5.50 -45.81
N PRO A 414 41.67 -6.35 -44.88
CA PRO A 414 43.10 -6.67 -44.81
C PRO A 414 43.71 -7.25 -46.12
N GLY A 415 42.88 -7.83 -47.00
CA GLY A 415 43.30 -8.33 -48.32
C GLY A 415 43.14 -7.36 -49.47
N GLY A 416 42.79 -6.09 -49.25
CA GLY A 416 42.54 -5.08 -50.28
C GLY A 416 41.12 -4.57 -50.33
N THR A 417 40.75 -3.78 -51.35
CA THR A 417 39.42 -3.20 -51.50
C THR A 417 38.45 -4.21 -52.14
N VAL A 418 37.41 -4.53 -51.44
CA VAL A 418 36.33 -5.42 -51.87
C VAL A 418 35.18 -4.58 -52.43
N ARG A 419 34.79 -4.84 -53.71
CA ARG A 419 33.76 -4.06 -54.42
C ARG A 419 32.43 -4.78 -54.56
N GLU A 420 32.37 -6.07 -54.22
CA GLU A 420 31.18 -6.89 -54.28
C GLU A 420 30.63 -7.15 -52.87
N LYS A 421 29.33 -6.95 -52.67
CA LYS A 421 28.63 -7.13 -51.41
C LYS A 421 28.81 -8.55 -50.83
N LYS A 422 28.72 -9.56 -51.70
CA LYS A 422 28.90 -10.98 -51.31
C LYS A 422 30.32 -11.23 -50.80
N ALA A 423 31.32 -10.80 -51.55
CA ALA A 423 32.72 -11.00 -51.18
C ALA A 423 33.09 -10.26 -49.87
N ALA A 424 32.52 -9.09 -49.60
CA ALA A 424 32.70 -8.40 -48.36
C ALA A 424 32.11 -9.16 -47.16
N GLY A 425 30.90 -9.69 -47.30
CA GLY A 425 30.28 -10.49 -46.27
C GLY A 425 31.00 -11.82 -46.00
N ASP A 426 31.48 -12.49 -47.06
CA ASP A 426 32.30 -13.69 -46.93
C ASP A 426 33.62 -13.40 -46.21
N ALA A 427 34.28 -12.28 -46.52
CA ALA A 427 35.51 -11.85 -45.87
C ALA A 427 35.29 -11.59 -44.38
N ILE A 428 34.19 -10.90 -44.00
CA ILE A 428 33.84 -10.67 -42.60
C ILE A 428 33.63 -12.00 -41.86
N LEU A 429 32.85 -12.93 -42.42
CA LEU A 429 32.63 -14.24 -41.79
C LEU A 429 33.91 -15.09 -41.74
N GLY A 430 34.78 -14.93 -42.70
CA GLY A 430 36.11 -15.55 -42.70
C GLY A 430 36.96 -15.06 -41.54
N LEU A 431 36.98 -13.75 -41.29
CA LEU A 431 37.66 -13.14 -40.15
C LEU A 431 37.06 -13.57 -38.80
N CYS A 432 35.73 -13.67 -38.72
CA CYS A 432 35.08 -14.21 -37.52
C CYS A 432 35.56 -15.63 -37.18
N LYS A 433 35.67 -16.49 -38.20
CA LYS A 433 36.14 -17.90 -38.02
C LYS A 433 37.62 -17.99 -37.67
N SER A 434 38.42 -17.04 -38.10
CA SER A 434 39.88 -17.01 -37.84
C SER A 434 40.25 -16.33 -36.52
N MET A 435 39.29 -15.73 -35.82
CA MET A 435 39.50 -15.02 -34.58
C MET A 435 39.91 -15.98 -33.47
N THR A 436 41.04 -15.68 -32.80
CA THR A 436 41.61 -16.51 -31.72
C THR A 436 41.51 -15.87 -30.35
N SER A 437 41.22 -14.57 -30.28
CA SER A 437 40.99 -13.80 -29.05
C SER A 437 39.65 -13.06 -29.12
N PRO A 438 38.95 -12.86 -28.03
CA PRO A 438 37.73 -12.03 -27.98
C PRO A 438 38.01 -10.53 -28.15
N ASP A 439 39.28 -10.12 -28.05
CA ASP A 439 39.67 -8.71 -28.08
C ASP A 439 39.38 -8.06 -29.44
N PRO A 440 39.10 -6.74 -29.48
CA PRO A 440 38.89 -6.02 -30.74
C PRO A 440 40.14 -6.04 -31.65
N ILE A 441 39.95 -6.44 -32.88
CA ILE A 441 40.97 -6.39 -33.93
C ILE A 441 40.53 -5.47 -35.08
N PRO A 442 41.42 -4.61 -35.63
CA PRO A 442 41.07 -3.80 -36.79
C PRO A 442 40.96 -4.70 -38.04
N ILE A 443 39.88 -4.51 -38.80
CA ILE A 443 39.57 -5.29 -39.98
C ILE A 443 39.40 -4.47 -41.25
N GLY A 444 39.64 -3.15 -41.19
CA GLY A 444 39.61 -2.28 -42.38
C GLY A 444 38.66 -1.08 -42.19
N GLN A 445 38.08 -0.62 -43.32
CA GLN A 445 37.21 0.55 -43.33
C GLN A 445 35.97 0.32 -44.21
N TYR A 446 34.85 0.89 -43.76
CA TYR A 446 33.61 0.91 -44.54
C TYR A 446 32.94 2.30 -44.49
N ARG A 447 32.74 2.86 -45.68
CA ARG A 447 32.14 4.22 -45.85
C ARG A 447 32.80 5.30 -45.00
N GLY A 448 34.17 5.22 -44.87
CA GLY A 448 34.98 6.18 -44.11
C GLY A 448 35.04 5.92 -42.59
N PHE A 449 34.47 4.82 -42.11
CA PHE A 449 34.56 4.38 -40.72
C PHE A 449 35.56 3.25 -40.58
N ASP A 450 36.46 3.33 -39.63
CA ASP A 450 37.31 2.23 -39.24
C ASP A 450 36.48 1.12 -38.61
N MET A 451 36.82 -0.15 -38.94
CA MET A 451 36.10 -1.30 -38.45
C MET A 451 36.97 -2.12 -37.49
N GLU A 452 36.44 -2.37 -36.29
CA GLU A 452 37.00 -3.33 -35.33
C GLU A 452 36.05 -4.51 -35.17
N LEU A 453 36.59 -5.73 -35.29
CA LEU A 453 35.86 -6.98 -35.03
C LEU A 453 36.19 -7.47 -33.62
N SER A 454 35.20 -7.81 -32.82
CA SER A 454 35.34 -8.38 -31.49
C SER A 454 34.35 -9.54 -31.28
N PHE A 455 34.62 -10.37 -30.26
CA PHE A 455 33.74 -11.44 -29.84
C PHE A 455 33.26 -11.19 -28.40
N ASP A 456 31.98 -11.03 -28.24
CA ASP A 456 31.38 -10.88 -26.90
C ASP A 456 31.22 -12.27 -26.28
N THR A 457 32.02 -12.56 -25.27
CA THR A 457 32.05 -13.88 -24.58
C THR A 457 30.79 -14.15 -23.78
N PHE A 458 30.06 -13.11 -23.38
CA PHE A 458 28.83 -13.23 -22.59
C PHE A 458 27.64 -13.57 -23.49
N SER A 459 27.43 -12.79 -24.56
CA SER A 459 26.35 -13.05 -25.53
C SER A 459 26.72 -14.10 -26.57
N ARG A 460 28.01 -14.48 -26.66
CA ARG A 460 28.57 -15.38 -27.67
C ARG A 460 28.34 -14.93 -29.11
N GLU A 461 28.45 -13.63 -29.31
CA GLU A 461 28.20 -13.02 -30.62
C GLU A 461 29.43 -12.26 -31.12
N TYR A 462 29.64 -12.27 -32.44
CA TYR A 462 30.60 -11.40 -33.07
C TYR A 462 30.02 -10.01 -33.26
N LYS A 463 30.82 -8.96 -33.04
CA LYS A 463 30.43 -7.56 -33.17
C LYS A 463 31.44 -6.82 -34.03
N ILE A 464 30.95 -5.98 -34.94
CA ILE A 464 31.76 -4.97 -35.62
C ILE A 464 31.43 -3.62 -35.00
N THR A 465 32.47 -2.91 -34.61
CA THR A 465 32.36 -1.52 -34.19
C THR A 465 32.88 -0.60 -35.29
N LEU A 466 31.98 0.25 -35.81
CA LEU A 466 32.30 1.32 -36.75
C LEU A 466 32.79 2.53 -35.97
N ILE A 467 33.97 3.04 -36.28
CA ILE A 467 34.64 4.07 -35.48
C ILE A 467 34.98 5.25 -36.37
N HIS A 468 34.52 6.41 -35.93
CA HIS A 468 35.01 7.73 -36.38
C HIS A 468 34.95 8.66 -35.20
N GLN A 469 34.04 9.63 -35.14
CA GLN A 469 33.92 10.50 -33.94
C GLN A 469 33.18 9.75 -32.81
N LEU A 470 32.22 8.93 -33.17
CA LEU A 470 31.54 8.00 -32.25
C LEU A 470 31.88 6.55 -32.57
N ARG A 471 31.52 5.66 -31.67
CA ARG A 471 31.65 4.20 -31.83
C ARG A 471 30.26 3.60 -31.99
N HIS A 472 30.03 2.88 -33.12
CA HIS A 472 28.73 2.30 -33.44
C HIS A 472 28.90 0.78 -33.56
N THR A 473 28.46 0.04 -32.55
CA THR A 473 28.59 -1.43 -32.51
C THR A 473 27.40 -2.11 -33.17
N VAL A 474 27.69 -3.05 -34.03
CA VAL A 474 26.74 -3.88 -34.81
C VAL A 474 26.97 -5.34 -34.48
N THR A 475 25.95 -6.03 -34.03
CA THR A 475 26.01 -7.48 -33.80
C THR A 475 25.88 -8.23 -35.15
N LEU A 476 26.78 -9.16 -35.41
CA LEU A 476 26.79 -9.97 -36.62
C LEU A 476 25.93 -11.25 -36.47
N GLY A 477 25.36 -11.68 -37.57
CA GLY A 477 24.68 -12.96 -37.70
C GLY A 477 25.44 -13.92 -38.61
N THR A 478 24.79 -15.02 -38.94
CA THR A 478 25.35 -16.06 -39.84
C THR A 478 25.13 -15.76 -41.34
N ASP A 479 24.29 -14.79 -41.66
CA ASP A 479 23.96 -14.42 -43.03
C ASP A 479 24.89 -13.35 -43.58
N ILE A 480 25.47 -13.63 -44.74
CA ILE A 480 26.46 -12.81 -45.45
C ILE A 480 25.87 -11.44 -45.80
N PHE A 481 24.73 -11.44 -46.48
CA PHE A 481 24.06 -10.19 -46.90
C PHE A 481 23.44 -9.43 -45.74
N GLY A 482 22.89 -10.14 -44.75
CA GLY A 482 22.32 -9.58 -43.53
C GLY A 482 23.34 -8.81 -42.71
N ASN A 483 24.59 -9.25 -42.68
CA ASN A 483 25.64 -8.52 -41.94
C ASN A 483 25.97 -7.18 -42.58
N ILE A 484 26.11 -7.13 -43.90
CA ILE A 484 26.30 -5.87 -44.63
C ILE A 484 25.06 -4.94 -44.45
N GLN A 485 23.85 -5.52 -44.56
CA GLN A 485 22.63 -4.74 -44.34
C GLN A 485 22.54 -4.13 -42.94
N ARG A 486 22.99 -4.84 -41.90
CA ARG A 486 23.06 -4.31 -40.53
C ARG A 486 24.03 -3.13 -40.40
N LEU A 487 25.20 -3.22 -41.09
CA LEU A 487 26.14 -2.11 -41.14
C LEU A 487 25.51 -0.89 -41.84
N ASP A 488 24.87 -1.09 -42.99
CA ASP A 488 24.20 -0.04 -43.74
C ASP A 488 23.03 0.59 -42.95
N ASN A 489 22.21 -0.24 -42.31
CA ASN A 489 21.10 0.23 -41.48
C ASN A 489 21.63 1.07 -40.28
N THR A 490 22.74 0.67 -39.68
CA THR A 490 23.35 1.42 -38.57
C THR A 490 23.85 2.78 -39.03
N LEU A 491 24.53 2.82 -40.18
CA LEU A 491 24.98 4.06 -40.81
C LEU A 491 23.79 4.92 -41.26
N GLY A 492 22.74 4.32 -41.81
CA GLY A 492 21.51 4.99 -42.25
C GLY A 492 20.70 5.61 -41.12
N ALA A 493 20.79 5.09 -39.89
CA ALA A 493 20.05 5.56 -38.74
C ALA A 493 20.67 6.74 -38.00
N PHE A 494 21.78 7.30 -38.48
CA PHE A 494 22.47 8.37 -37.76
C PHE A 494 21.66 9.65 -37.62
N GLU A 495 20.93 10.06 -38.64
CA GLU A 495 20.06 11.23 -38.60
C GLU A 495 18.94 11.07 -37.58
N GLU A 496 18.29 9.89 -37.54
CA GLU A 496 17.26 9.55 -36.58
C GLU A 496 17.80 9.56 -35.14
N ARG A 497 18.99 8.94 -34.94
CA ARG A 497 19.65 8.91 -33.61
C ARG A 497 20.09 10.29 -33.17
N MET A 498 20.56 11.14 -34.09
CA MET A 498 20.90 12.54 -33.78
C MET A 498 19.64 13.34 -33.39
N ALA A 499 18.53 13.16 -34.10
CA ALA A 499 17.27 13.78 -33.77
C ALA A 499 16.76 13.34 -32.38
N ALA A 500 16.82 12.05 -32.07
CA ALA A 500 16.48 11.54 -30.75
C ALA A 500 17.36 12.12 -29.63
N CYS A 501 18.68 12.26 -29.86
CA CYS A 501 19.57 12.92 -28.90
C CYS A 501 19.24 14.40 -28.73
N THR A 502 18.81 15.08 -29.80
CA THR A 502 18.42 16.52 -29.77
C THR A 502 17.14 16.69 -28.96
N GLU A 503 16.14 15.83 -29.17
CA GLU A 503 14.94 15.81 -28.37
C GLU A 503 15.21 15.52 -26.89
N GLN A 504 16.07 14.54 -26.60
CA GLN A 504 16.50 14.28 -25.22
C GLN A 504 17.21 15.47 -24.58
N LEU A 505 18.03 16.20 -25.33
CA LEU A 505 18.71 17.40 -24.85
C LEU A 505 17.70 18.48 -24.47
N GLU A 506 16.73 18.75 -25.33
CA GLU A 506 15.69 19.73 -25.03
C GLU A 506 14.83 19.35 -23.84
N ASN A 507 14.40 18.09 -23.78
CA ASN A 507 13.67 17.57 -22.62
C ASN A 507 14.49 17.66 -21.32
N THR A 508 15.80 17.40 -21.38
CA THR A 508 16.69 17.51 -20.22
C THR A 508 16.85 18.97 -19.76
N ARG A 509 16.90 19.92 -20.69
CA ARG A 509 16.94 21.36 -20.39
C ARG A 509 15.65 21.82 -19.72
N VAL A 510 14.49 21.40 -20.25
CA VAL A 510 13.18 21.70 -19.64
C VAL A 510 13.10 21.11 -18.22
N GLN A 511 13.57 19.85 -18.03
CA GLN A 511 13.62 19.25 -16.71
C GLN A 511 14.50 20.02 -15.74
N LEU A 512 15.67 20.51 -16.19
CA LEU A 512 16.55 21.35 -15.39
C LEU A 512 15.89 22.65 -14.94
N GLU A 513 15.18 23.35 -15.84
CA GLU A 513 14.47 24.59 -15.49
C GLU A 513 13.30 24.31 -14.51
N ASN A 514 12.57 23.23 -14.71
CA ASN A 514 11.52 22.82 -13.78
C ASN A 514 12.10 22.46 -12.40
N ALA A 515 13.24 21.77 -12.37
CA ALA A 515 13.93 21.43 -11.13
C ALA A 515 14.40 22.68 -10.38
N LYS A 516 14.96 23.68 -11.08
CA LYS A 516 15.36 24.98 -10.50
C LYS A 516 14.15 25.72 -9.89
N ALA A 517 13.00 25.71 -10.58
CA ALA A 517 11.79 26.33 -10.07
C ALA A 517 11.25 25.60 -8.84
N GLU A 518 11.32 24.25 -8.81
CA GLU A 518 10.85 23.43 -7.68
C GLU A 518 11.69 23.65 -6.42
N VAL A 519 13.00 23.74 -6.55
CA VAL A 519 13.93 24.02 -5.42
C VAL A 519 13.62 25.34 -4.72
N GLN A 520 13.06 26.32 -5.44
CA GLN A 520 12.72 27.64 -4.88
C GLN A 520 11.43 27.61 -4.04
N LYS A 521 10.63 26.55 -4.12
CA LYS A 521 9.35 26.47 -3.39
C LYS A 521 9.59 26.26 -1.90
N PRO A 522 8.99 27.11 -1.04
CA PRO A 522 9.05 26.92 0.40
C PRO A 522 8.23 25.69 0.81
N PHE A 523 8.49 25.17 2.00
CA PHE A 523 7.67 24.13 2.59
C PHE A 523 6.26 24.64 2.80
N SER A 524 5.25 24.01 2.16
CA SER A 524 3.87 24.51 2.11
C SER A 524 3.17 24.53 3.48
N GLN A 525 3.63 23.73 4.43
CA GLN A 525 3.03 23.60 5.77
C GLN A 525 3.88 24.26 6.88
N GLU A 526 4.76 25.20 6.54
CA GLU A 526 5.64 25.87 7.50
C GLU A 526 4.87 26.64 8.57
N GLU A 527 3.80 27.35 8.17
CA GLU A 527 2.97 28.14 9.10
C GLU A 527 2.14 27.21 10.01
N GLU A 528 1.61 26.10 9.47
CA GLU A 528 0.91 25.10 10.27
C GLU A 528 1.83 24.48 11.32
N LEU A 529 3.08 24.14 10.92
CA LEU A 529 4.08 23.62 11.85
C LEU A 529 4.40 24.61 12.96
N LYS A 530 4.57 25.90 12.65
CA LYS A 530 4.81 26.94 13.65
C LYS A 530 3.65 27.07 14.63
N THR A 531 2.42 27.13 14.11
CA THR A 531 1.21 27.31 14.94
C THR A 531 0.99 26.13 15.88
N LYS A 532 1.17 24.90 15.39
CA LYS A 532 0.97 23.69 16.21
C LYS A 532 2.15 23.42 17.17
N SER A 533 3.32 23.99 16.93
CA SER A 533 4.50 23.83 17.79
C SER A 533 4.57 24.89 18.91
N ALA A 534 3.83 25.97 18.81
CA ALA A 534 3.68 27.01 19.82
C ALA A 534 2.70 26.60 20.92
#